data_59a41aafbb6a3271468efd693f3c7797
#
_entry.id   59a41aafbb6a3271468efd693f3c7797
#
_cell.length_a   1.000
_cell.length_b   1.000
_cell.length_c   1.000
_cell.angle_alpha   90.00
_cell.angle_beta   90.00
_cell.angle_gamma   90.00
#
_symmetry.space_group_name_H-M   'P 1'
#
loop_
_entity.id
_entity.type
_entity.pdbx_description
1 polymer ?
#
loop_
_entity_poly.entity_id
_entity_poly.type
_entity_poly.pdbx_seq_one_letter_code
_entity_poly.pdbx_strand_id
1 'polypeptide(L)'
;MNNKNKVQNLSFTILGCGSSGGVPRLSDGWGLCDPNNXKNFRLRCSLLITHETNSGKSWYLIDTSPDLRQQLLNSKINYLDGVIFTHSHADHMHGIDDLXMIFFKRRSRIPIWADKXTLQRINQSFQYLVXQEPGTKYPPILTXETITXXFKLIGNSGEXLVEPIXVKHGDXXALGFKIXKMAYIPDXSDFYXDSLSKLYNLDILIIDALRRNPHPAHSHLENTLNWIAELKPKKAILTNMHNDLDYETVKNETPANVNPAYDGMVINFQN
;
A
#
# COMPACT_ATOMS: atom_id res chain seq x y z
N MET A 1 -24.60 -20.22 -16.70
CA MET A 1 -23.37 -19.46 -16.42
C MET A 1 -23.19 -19.40 -14.91
N ASN A 2 -22.15 -20.06 -14.42
CA ASN A 2 -21.95 -20.28 -12.99
C ASN A 2 -21.50 -19.01 -12.26
N ASN A 3 -22.34 -18.52 -11.39
CA ASN A 3 -22.09 -17.38 -10.49
C ASN A 3 -21.12 -17.78 -9.36
N LYS A 4 -20.04 -18.52 -9.69
CA LYS A 4 -19.17 -19.10 -8.67
C LYS A 4 -18.21 -18.11 -8.00
N ASN A 5 -18.10 -16.87 -8.52
CA ASN A 5 -17.11 -15.90 -8.01
C ASN A 5 -17.72 -14.57 -7.57
N LYS A 6 -18.97 -14.60 -7.06
CA LYS A 6 -19.52 -13.36 -6.51
C LYS A 6 -18.70 -12.97 -5.28
N VAL A 7 -18.14 -11.77 -5.29
CA VAL A 7 -17.37 -11.26 -4.15
C VAL A 7 -18.30 -11.21 -2.93
N GLN A 8 -17.93 -11.91 -1.85
CA GLN A 8 -18.67 -11.88 -0.60
C GLN A 8 -18.15 -10.76 0.30
N ASN A 9 -16.83 -10.55 0.30
CA ASN A 9 -16.21 -9.54 1.15
C ASN A 9 -14.86 -9.12 0.57
N LEU A 10 -14.67 -7.81 0.44
CA LEU A 10 -13.38 -7.23 0.07
C LEU A 10 -13.08 -6.15 1.11
N SER A 11 -11.96 -6.27 1.79
CA SER A 11 -11.56 -5.26 2.77
C SER A 11 -10.09 -4.90 2.61
N PHE A 12 -9.76 -3.70 3.05
CA PHE A 12 -8.42 -3.15 2.99
C PHE A 12 -8.04 -2.72 4.40
N THR A 13 -6.90 -3.21 4.90
CA THR A 13 -6.39 -2.81 6.21
C THR A 13 -5.12 -1.99 6.01
N ILE A 14 -5.14 -0.77 6.51
CA ILE A 14 -3.96 0.11 6.50
C ILE A 14 -3.02 -0.40 7.60
N LEU A 15 -1.92 -1.05 7.19
CA LEU A 15 -0.95 -1.60 8.13
C LEU A 15 -0.01 -0.52 8.68
N GLY A 16 0.20 0.52 7.90
CA GLY A 16 0.96 1.70 8.28
C GLY A 16 0.59 2.86 7.39
N CYS A 17 0.57 4.06 7.95
CA CYS A 17 0.19 5.28 7.22
C CYS A 17 1.18 6.43 7.46
N GLY A 18 2.37 6.13 7.94
CA GLY A 18 3.41 7.13 8.17
C GLY A 18 4.34 7.31 6.99
N SER A 19 4.97 8.47 6.93
CA SER A 19 6.01 8.78 5.96
C SER A 19 7.25 7.90 6.18
N SER A 20 8.27 8.10 5.36
CA SER A 20 9.49 7.27 5.38
C SER A 20 10.16 7.20 6.76
N GLY A 21 10.00 8.21 7.61
CA GLY A 21 10.53 8.22 8.97
C GLY A 21 9.59 7.64 10.02
N GLY A 22 8.35 7.33 9.65
CA GLY A 22 7.32 6.94 10.63
C GLY A 22 6.94 8.11 11.53
N VAL A 23 6.06 7.85 12.51
CA VAL A 23 5.77 8.81 13.60
C VAL A 23 5.70 7.99 14.89
N PRO A 24 6.48 8.29 15.93
CA PRO A 24 7.46 9.40 16.03
C PRO A 24 8.68 9.16 15.14
N ARG A 25 9.34 10.23 14.73
CA ARG A 25 10.52 10.20 13.89
C ARG A 25 11.80 10.14 14.73
N LEU A 26 12.85 9.51 14.19
CA LEU A 26 14.13 9.45 14.89
C LEU A 26 14.75 10.85 15.10
N SER A 27 14.53 11.76 14.15
CA SER A 27 15.17 13.09 14.19
C SER A 27 14.49 14.07 15.13
N ASP A 28 13.14 14.09 15.12
CA ASP A 28 12.38 15.17 15.80
C ASP A 28 11.10 14.65 16.48
N GLY A 29 11.02 13.35 16.68
CA GLY A 29 10.00 12.73 17.52
C GLY A 29 8.57 12.90 16.99
N TRP A 30 7.71 13.35 17.90
CA TRP A 30 6.27 13.47 17.63
C TRP A 30 5.89 14.73 16.85
N GLY A 31 6.82 15.71 16.77
CA GLY A 31 6.52 16.98 16.08
C GLY A 31 5.30 17.66 16.66
N LEU A 32 4.27 17.88 15.84
CA LEU A 32 2.99 18.46 16.26
C LEU A 32 1.94 17.42 16.65
N CYS A 33 2.27 16.13 16.53
CA CYS A 33 1.33 15.05 16.85
C CYS A 33 1.26 14.83 18.36
N ASP A 34 0.05 14.67 18.89
CA ASP A 34 -0.17 14.35 20.30
C ASP A 34 0.36 12.94 20.60
N PRO A 35 1.38 12.77 21.44
CA PRO A 35 1.93 11.44 21.73
C PRO A 35 0.98 10.53 22.52
N ASN A 36 -0.09 11.08 23.08
CA ASN A 36 -1.07 10.30 23.85
C ASN A 36 -2.18 9.73 22.96
N ASN A 37 -2.22 10.09 21.68
CA ASN A 37 -3.22 9.57 20.76
C ASN A 37 -2.61 8.44 19.91
N UNK A 38 -3.00 7.36 20.00
CA UNK A 38 -2.59 6.26 19.36
C UNK A 38 -2.60 6.31 17.94
N LYS A 39 -3.57 6.98 17.52
CA LYS A 39 -3.71 7.16 16.05
C LYS A 39 -2.57 7.96 15.43
N ASN A 40 -1.79 8.65 16.23
CA ASN A 40 -0.60 9.36 15.74
C ASN A 40 0.64 8.48 15.67
N PHE A 41 0.64 7.29 16.24
CA PHE A 41 1.73 6.34 16.06
C PHE A 41 1.56 5.71 14.67
N ARG A 42 2.53 5.96 13.77
CA ARG A 42 2.41 5.55 12.37
C ARG A 42 3.65 4.79 11.93
N LEU A 43 3.46 3.52 11.60
CA LEU A 43 4.46 2.71 10.90
C LEU A 43 4.48 3.11 9.42
N ARG A 44 5.54 2.70 8.68
CA ARG A 44 5.69 3.04 7.27
C ARG A 44 4.58 2.41 6.43
N CYS A 45 4.28 3.01 5.28
CA CYS A 45 3.11 2.65 4.47
C CYS A 45 3.10 1.18 4.03
N SER A 46 1.97 0.53 4.22
CA SER A 46 1.66 -0.78 3.64
C SER A 46 0.15 -1.00 3.76
N LEU A 47 -0.42 -1.75 2.82
CA LEU A 47 -1.86 -2.04 2.77
C LEU A 47 -2.07 -3.54 2.61
N LEU A 48 -2.96 -4.12 3.42
CA LEU A 48 -3.37 -5.52 3.31
C LEU A 48 -4.72 -5.58 2.59
N ILE A 49 -4.78 -6.39 1.54
CA ILE A 49 -6.02 -6.70 0.82
C ILE A 49 -6.53 -8.04 1.32
N THR A 50 -7.76 -8.09 1.81
CA THR A 50 -8.44 -9.33 2.17
C THR A 50 -9.60 -9.55 1.21
N HIS A 51 -9.54 -10.64 0.44
CA HIS A 51 -10.53 -10.97 -0.58
C HIS A 51 -11.16 -12.31 -0.24
N GLU A 52 -12.47 -12.34 -0.06
CA GLU A 52 -13.22 -13.53 0.32
C GLU A 52 -14.42 -13.74 -0.59
N THR A 53 -14.56 -14.95 -1.10
CA THR A 53 -15.67 -15.38 -1.96
C THR A 53 -16.17 -16.74 -1.49
N ASN A 54 -17.13 -17.29 -2.20
CA ASN A 54 -17.59 -18.65 -1.96
C ASN A 54 -16.50 -19.71 -2.16
N SER A 55 -15.44 -19.36 -2.94
CA SER A 55 -14.32 -20.29 -3.23
C SER A 55 -13.29 -20.34 -2.11
N GLY A 56 -13.22 -19.30 -1.28
CA GLY A 56 -12.22 -19.22 -0.21
C GLY A 56 -11.79 -17.80 0.10
N LYS A 57 -10.66 -17.69 0.78
CA LYS A 57 -10.13 -16.40 1.25
C LYS A 57 -8.67 -16.27 0.87
N SER A 58 -8.28 -15.07 0.44
CA SER A 58 -6.93 -14.74 0.02
C SER A 58 -6.48 -13.42 0.64
N TRP A 59 -5.18 -13.30 0.87
CA TRP A 59 -4.56 -12.11 1.43
C TRP A 59 -3.42 -11.65 0.54
N TYR A 60 -3.43 -10.38 0.17
CA TYR A 60 -2.36 -9.77 -0.62
C TYR A 60 -1.85 -8.52 0.08
N LEU A 61 -0.56 -8.27 -0.07
CA LEU A 61 0.09 -7.11 0.55
C LEU A 61 0.47 -6.12 -0.54
N ILE A 62 0.29 -4.82 -0.30
CA ILE A 62 0.92 -3.78 -1.10
C ILE A 62 2.05 -3.18 -0.26
N ASP A 63 3.26 -3.36 -0.74
CA ASP A 63 4.54 -2.94 -0.18
C ASP A 63 4.94 -3.68 1.10
N THR A 64 6.22 -4.04 1.17
CA THR A 64 6.88 -4.63 2.34
C THR A 64 7.67 -3.53 3.06
N SER A 65 7.01 -2.79 3.91
CA SER A 65 7.70 -1.74 4.67
C SER A 65 8.74 -2.33 5.62
N PRO A 66 9.73 -1.56 6.09
CA PRO A 66 10.67 -2.05 7.11
C PRO A 66 9.99 -2.47 8.41
N ASP A 67 8.73 -2.11 8.61
CA ASP A 67 7.93 -2.50 9.78
C ASP A 67 7.08 -3.76 9.53
N LEU A 68 7.31 -4.48 8.43
CA LEU A 68 6.43 -5.56 7.99
C LEU A 68 6.15 -6.60 9.08
N ARG A 69 7.22 -7.04 9.77
CA ARG A 69 7.05 -8.02 10.85
C ARG A 69 6.03 -7.54 11.88
N GLN A 70 6.19 -6.31 12.36
CA GLN A 70 5.27 -5.76 13.37
C GLN A 70 3.86 -5.60 12.81
N GLN A 71 3.75 -5.16 11.56
CA GLN A 71 2.47 -4.96 10.88
C GLN A 71 1.67 -6.26 10.77
N LEU A 72 2.32 -7.34 10.37
CA LEU A 72 1.66 -8.64 10.25
C LEU A 72 1.29 -9.22 11.62
N LEU A 73 2.14 -9.04 12.64
CA LEU A 73 1.82 -9.47 14.01
C LEU A 73 0.61 -8.70 14.54
N ASN A 74 0.57 -7.38 14.34
CA ASN A 74 -0.55 -6.54 14.80
C ASN A 74 -1.88 -6.96 14.15
N SER A 75 -1.85 -7.31 12.86
CA SER A 75 -3.04 -7.71 12.11
C SER A 75 -3.35 -9.21 12.23
N LYS A 76 -2.51 -9.97 12.93
CA LYS A 76 -2.64 -11.42 13.13
C LYS A 76 -2.64 -12.19 11.80
N ILE A 77 -1.90 -11.69 10.81
CA ILE A 77 -1.76 -12.32 9.50
C ILE A 77 -0.44 -13.09 9.47
N ASN A 78 -0.52 -14.35 9.10
CA ASN A 78 0.66 -15.23 9.01
C ASN A 78 0.73 -15.97 7.66
N TYR A 79 -0.03 -15.50 6.67
CA TYR A 79 -0.06 -16.07 5.33
C TYR A 79 -0.39 -14.97 4.32
N LEU A 80 0.28 -15.01 3.17
CA LEU A 80 0.02 -14.10 2.05
C LEU A 80 -0.02 -14.90 0.76
N ASP A 81 -0.97 -14.60 -0.10
CA ASP A 81 -1.04 -15.18 -1.44
C ASP A 81 -0.09 -14.48 -2.41
N GLY A 82 0.27 -13.23 -2.13
CA GLY A 82 1.24 -12.50 -2.94
C GLY A 82 1.48 -11.09 -2.44
N VAL A 83 2.44 -10.41 -3.07
CA VAL A 83 2.84 -9.04 -2.71
C VAL A 83 2.94 -8.19 -3.97
N ILE A 84 2.45 -6.96 -3.88
CA ILE A 84 2.49 -5.98 -4.98
C ILE A 84 3.35 -4.80 -4.51
N PHE A 85 4.24 -4.29 -5.35
CA PHE A 85 5.08 -3.16 -5.00
C PHE A 85 4.70 -1.92 -5.78
N THR A 86 4.59 -0.79 -5.06
CA THR A 86 4.34 0.52 -5.68
C THR A 86 5.61 1.06 -6.34
N HIS A 87 6.74 0.93 -5.66
CA HIS A 87 8.04 1.38 -6.15
C HIS A 87 9.16 0.87 -5.24
N SER A 88 10.41 1.26 -5.54
CA SER A 88 11.59 0.65 -4.90
C SER A 88 12.21 1.45 -3.76
N HIS A 89 11.53 2.48 -3.23
CA HIS A 89 12.06 3.19 -2.07
C HIS A 89 12.11 2.29 -0.84
N ALA A 90 13.07 2.55 0.05
CA ALA A 90 13.37 1.67 1.19
C ALA A 90 12.17 1.49 2.12
N ASP A 91 11.43 2.55 2.36
CA ASP A 91 10.26 2.51 3.26
C ASP A 91 9.08 1.70 2.69
N HIS A 92 9.13 1.36 1.39
CA HIS A 92 8.13 0.50 0.74
C HIS A 92 8.64 -0.91 0.46
N MET A 93 9.98 -1.14 0.51
CA MET A 93 10.55 -2.39 0.03
C MET A 93 11.41 -3.15 1.03
N HIS A 94 12.06 -2.47 1.99
CA HIS A 94 13.14 -3.08 2.75
C HIS A 94 12.70 -4.07 3.84
N GLY A 95 11.39 -4.29 4.03
CA GLY A 95 10.88 -5.39 4.85
C GLY A 95 10.76 -6.72 4.09
N ILE A 96 11.21 -6.77 2.84
CA ILE A 96 11.04 -7.92 1.95
C ILE A 96 11.63 -9.23 2.56
N ASP A 97 12.67 -9.14 3.38
CA ASP A 97 13.27 -10.31 4.05
C ASP A 97 12.30 -10.99 5.04
N ASP A 98 11.38 -10.25 5.62
CA ASP A 98 10.40 -10.85 6.55
C ASP A 98 9.45 -11.82 5.84
N LEU A 99 9.39 -11.81 4.51
CA LEU A 99 8.66 -12.82 3.73
C LEU A 99 9.23 -14.23 3.90
N UNK A 100 10.22 -14.37 4.39
CA UNK A 100 10.79 -15.55 4.64
C UNK A 100 9.95 -16.43 5.39
N MET A 101 9.41 -15.90 6.52
CA MET A 101 8.56 -16.73 7.40
C MET A 101 7.22 -17.08 6.73
N ILE A 102 6.70 -16.21 5.89
CA ILE A 102 5.51 -16.48 5.07
C ILE A 102 5.79 -17.64 4.10
N PHE A 103 6.98 -17.66 3.47
CA PHE A 103 7.39 -18.74 2.57
C PHE A 103 7.38 -20.11 3.28
N PHE A 104 7.91 -20.17 4.50
CA PHE A 104 7.92 -21.43 5.26
C PHE A 104 6.51 -21.92 5.58
N LYS A 105 5.61 -21.01 5.91
CA LYS A 105 4.19 -21.32 6.15
C LYS A 105 3.49 -21.76 4.88
N ARG A 106 3.75 -21.05 3.77
CA ARG A 106 3.13 -21.27 2.48
C ARG A 106 3.65 -22.54 1.78
N ARG A 107 4.94 -22.89 2.00
CA ARG A 107 5.65 -24.02 1.36
C ARG A 107 5.73 -23.90 -0.16
N SER A 108 5.63 -22.66 -0.67
CA SER A 108 5.78 -22.35 -2.10
C SER A 108 6.25 -20.91 -2.23
N ARG A 109 6.89 -20.60 -3.36
CA ARG A 109 7.36 -19.24 -3.61
C ARG A 109 6.19 -18.27 -3.59
N ILE A 110 6.46 -17.07 -3.10
CA ILE A 110 5.48 -15.99 -3.02
C ILE A 110 5.57 -15.18 -4.31
N PRO A 111 4.49 -15.09 -5.08
CA PRO A 111 4.51 -14.22 -6.26
C PRO A 111 4.57 -12.76 -5.83
N ILE A 112 5.45 -12.00 -6.49
CA ILE A 112 5.52 -10.56 -6.30
C ILE A 112 5.31 -9.86 -7.64
N TRP A 113 4.53 -8.80 -7.64
CA TRP A 113 4.24 -7.99 -8.81
C TRP A 113 4.86 -6.62 -8.63
N ALA A 114 5.63 -6.16 -9.62
CA ALA A 114 6.22 -4.83 -9.61
C ALA A 114 6.55 -4.40 -11.03
N ASP A 115 6.79 -3.12 -11.22
CA ASP A 115 7.30 -2.62 -12.48
C ASP A 115 8.77 -3.02 -12.68
N LYS A 116 9.23 -2.89 -13.88
CA LYS A 116 10.59 -3.28 -14.27
C LYS A 116 11.67 -2.59 -13.41
N UNK A 117 11.44 -1.50 -13.06
CA UNK A 117 12.30 -0.76 -12.32
C UNK A 117 12.45 -1.24 -11.01
N THR A 118 11.43 -1.50 -10.36
CA THR A 118 11.39 -2.06 -9.01
C THR A 118 11.94 -3.48 -8.98
N LEU A 119 11.57 -4.33 -9.94
CA LEU A 119 12.12 -5.70 -10.01
C LEU A 119 13.64 -5.69 -10.19
N GLN A 120 14.18 -4.76 -10.98
CA GLN A 120 15.65 -4.63 -11.11
C GLN A 120 16.29 -4.29 -9.77
N ARG A 121 15.70 -3.38 -9.00
CA ARG A 121 16.21 -3.03 -7.66
C ARG A 121 16.15 -4.23 -6.71
N ILE A 122 15.06 -4.99 -6.74
CA ILE A 122 14.94 -6.21 -5.94
C ILE A 122 16.04 -7.20 -6.32
N ASN A 123 16.28 -7.40 -7.61
CA ASN A 123 17.37 -8.30 -8.08
C ASN A 123 18.74 -7.80 -7.66
N GLN A 124 18.98 -6.49 -7.67
CA GLN A 124 20.27 -5.92 -7.26
C GLN A 124 20.53 -6.03 -5.76
N SER A 125 19.49 -5.80 -4.96
CA SER A 125 19.65 -5.68 -3.50
C SER A 125 19.32 -6.96 -2.76
N PHE A 126 18.47 -7.83 -3.32
CA PHE A 126 17.92 -9.00 -2.66
C PHE A 126 17.90 -10.21 -3.60
N GLN A 127 18.95 -10.35 -4.43
CA GLN A 127 19.04 -11.42 -5.43
C GLN A 127 18.79 -12.81 -4.84
N TYR A 128 19.29 -13.05 -3.62
CA TYR A 128 19.16 -14.34 -2.95
C TYR A 128 17.71 -14.74 -2.68
N LEU A 129 16.79 -13.81 -2.66
CA LEU A 129 15.36 -14.13 -2.51
C LEU A 129 14.72 -14.63 -3.81
N VAL A 130 15.33 -14.34 -4.93
CA VAL A 130 14.78 -14.62 -6.28
C VAL A 130 15.57 -15.70 -6.99
N UNK A 131 16.79 -15.68 -6.89
CA UNK A 131 17.57 -16.59 -7.53
C UNK A 131 18.31 -17.32 -6.53
N GLN A 132 18.65 -18.60 -6.80
CA GLN A 132 19.50 -19.40 -5.92
C GLN A 132 20.96 -19.11 -6.21
N GLU A 133 21.68 -18.69 -5.23
CA GLU A 133 23.12 -18.42 -5.37
C GLU A 133 23.91 -19.74 -5.47
N PRO A 134 24.94 -19.79 -6.35
CA PRO A 134 25.76 -20.99 -6.45
C PRO A 134 26.38 -21.39 -5.11
N GLY A 135 26.31 -22.67 -4.79
CA GLY A 135 26.90 -23.23 -3.55
C GLY A 135 26.01 -23.09 -2.31
N THR A 136 24.85 -22.46 -2.39
CA THR A 136 23.94 -22.35 -1.24
C THR A 136 22.87 -23.44 -1.29
N LYS A 137 22.38 -23.80 -0.10
CA LYS A 137 21.26 -24.74 0.04
C LYS A 137 19.92 -24.03 0.27
N TYR A 138 19.93 -22.70 0.36
CA TYR A 138 18.71 -21.94 0.60
C TYR A 138 17.97 -21.70 -0.72
N PRO A 139 16.73 -22.16 -0.83
CA PRO A 139 15.97 -21.93 -2.07
C PRO A 139 15.52 -20.47 -2.16
N PRO A 140 15.34 -19.97 -3.38
CA PRO A 140 14.69 -18.66 -3.54
C PRO A 140 13.24 -18.73 -3.06
N ILE A 141 12.75 -17.64 -2.51
CA ILE A 141 11.44 -17.60 -1.87
C ILE A 141 10.40 -16.82 -2.69
N LEU A 142 10.84 -16.07 -3.72
CA LEU A 142 9.98 -15.19 -4.50
C LEU A 142 9.94 -15.61 -5.97
N THR A 143 8.82 -15.28 -6.63
CA THR A 143 8.72 -15.31 -8.09
C THR A 143 8.28 -13.93 -8.61
N UNK A 144 8.80 -13.19 -9.53
CA UNK A 144 8.63 -11.95 -10.01
C UNK A 144 7.73 -11.99 -11.14
N GLU A 145 6.83 -11.20 -11.11
CA GLU A 145 5.85 -10.91 -12.15
C GLU A 145 5.92 -9.44 -12.52
N THR A 146 6.12 -9.13 -13.79
CA THR A 146 6.25 -7.72 -14.23
C THR A 146 4.88 -7.11 -14.48
N ILE A 147 4.59 -5.96 -13.84
CA ILE A 147 3.37 -5.18 -14.07
C ILE A 147 3.58 -4.36 -15.35
N THR A 148 2.71 -4.58 -16.33
CA THR A 148 2.67 -3.80 -17.58
C THR A 148 1.28 -3.28 -17.92
N UNK A 149 0.20 -4.01 -17.52
CA UNK A 149 -1.18 -3.68 -17.69
C UNK A 149 -1.97 -3.99 -16.49
N UNK A 150 -3.16 -4.08 -16.46
CA UNK A 150 -3.97 -4.64 -15.59
C UNK A 150 -3.52 -5.96 -15.50
N PHE A 151 -3.64 -6.53 -14.19
CA PHE A 151 -3.23 -7.91 -13.91
C PHE A 151 -4.18 -8.54 -12.90
N LYS A 152 -4.12 -9.87 -12.82
CA LYS A 152 -5.00 -10.62 -11.92
C LYS A 152 -4.21 -11.21 -10.77
N LEU A 153 -4.70 -11.01 -9.56
CA LEU A 153 -4.27 -11.77 -8.38
C LEU A 153 -5.11 -13.04 -8.36
N ILE A 154 -4.45 -14.19 -8.23
CA ILE A 154 -5.13 -15.49 -8.25
C ILE A 154 -4.79 -16.24 -6.97
N GLY A 155 -5.81 -16.52 -6.17
CA GLY A 155 -5.67 -17.23 -4.90
C GLY A 155 -6.89 -18.09 -4.59
N ASN A 156 -7.02 -18.51 -3.35
CA ASN A 156 -8.13 -19.36 -2.93
C ASN A 156 -9.50 -18.68 -3.13
N SER A 157 -9.53 -17.35 -3.09
CA SER A 157 -10.77 -16.58 -3.30
C SER A 157 -11.12 -16.42 -4.79
N GLY A 158 -10.30 -16.95 -5.71
CA GLY A 158 -10.46 -16.72 -7.14
C GLY A 158 -9.65 -15.53 -7.61
N GLU A 159 -10.18 -14.81 -8.56
CA GLU A 159 -9.45 -13.70 -9.22
C GLU A 159 -9.87 -12.33 -8.68
N UNK A 160 -8.97 -11.33 -8.55
CA UNK A 160 -9.10 -10.01 -8.24
C UNK A 160 -8.35 -9.24 -9.26
N LEU A 161 -9.00 -8.39 -9.92
CA LEU A 161 -8.34 -7.58 -10.96
C LEU A 161 -7.73 -6.33 -10.35
N VAL A 162 -6.48 -6.04 -10.72
CA VAL A 162 -5.76 -4.85 -10.23
C VAL A 162 -5.34 -4.01 -11.44
N GLU A 163 -5.68 -2.72 -11.40
CA GLU A 163 -5.27 -1.76 -12.42
C GLU A 163 -4.17 -0.87 -11.85
N PRO A 164 -2.94 -0.87 -12.45
CA PRO A 164 -1.89 0.04 -12.01
C PRO A 164 -2.19 1.47 -12.46
N ILE A 165 -1.87 2.41 -11.59
CA ILE A 165 -2.03 3.84 -11.84
C ILE A 165 -0.65 4.52 -11.75
N UNK A 166 0.08 4.82 -12.70
CA UNK A 166 1.21 5.38 -12.75
C UNK A 166 1.07 6.70 -12.38
N VAL A 167 1.93 7.19 -11.46
CA VAL A 167 1.97 8.55 -10.91
C VAL A 167 3.39 9.12 -10.92
N LYS A 168 3.48 10.43 -10.88
CA LYS A 168 4.76 11.12 -10.69
C LYS A 168 5.15 11.07 -9.21
N HIS A 169 6.42 10.86 -8.93
CA HIS A 169 6.95 10.83 -7.57
C HIS A 169 8.33 11.48 -7.58
N GLY A 170 8.34 12.79 -7.59
CA GLY A 170 9.56 13.55 -7.82
C GLY A 170 10.12 13.26 -9.21
N ASP A 171 11.37 12.89 -9.25
CA ASP A 171 12.05 12.52 -10.51
C ASP A 171 11.82 11.08 -10.93
N UNK A 172 11.03 10.20 -10.16
CA UNK A 172 10.73 8.86 -10.40
C UNK A 172 9.29 8.68 -10.80
N UNK A 173 8.88 7.52 -11.07
CA UNK A 173 7.59 7.06 -11.26
C UNK A 173 7.31 6.15 -10.17
N ALA A 174 6.15 6.13 -9.67
CA ALA A 174 5.64 5.13 -8.72
C ALA A 174 4.30 4.62 -9.23
N LEU A 175 3.81 3.48 -8.69
CA LEU A 175 2.49 2.93 -8.99
C LEU A 175 1.55 3.14 -7.81
N GLY A 176 0.34 3.58 -8.08
CA GLY A 176 -0.81 3.31 -7.25
C GLY A 176 -1.58 2.13 -7.83
N PHE A 177 -2.61 1.67 -7.13
CA PHE A 177 -3.40 0.51 -7.58
C PHE A 177 -4.89 0.77 -7.38
N LYS A 178 -5.68 0.45 -8.43
CA LYS A 178 -7.14 0.53 -8.39
C LYS A 178 -7.72 -0.88 -8.39
N ILE A 179 -8.59 -1.16 -7.43
CA ILE A 179 -9.29 -2.43 -7.25
C ILE A 179 -10.77 -2.10 -7.00
N UNK A 180 -11.62 -2.60 -7.89
CA UNK A 180 -12.89 -2.27 -7.85
C UNK A 180 -12.98 -0.81 -8.01
N LYS A 181 -13.77 -0.11 -7.03
CA LYS A 181 -13.88 1.36 -6.94
C LYS A 181 -13.09 1.93 -5.76
N MET A 182 -12.04 1.28 -5.39
CA MET A 182 -11.06 1.76 -4.43
C MET A 182 -9.74 2.00 -5.15
N ALA A 183 -9.03 3.08 -4.82
CA ALA A 183 -7.65 3.29 -5.27
C ALA A 183 -6.76 3.61 -4.07
N TYR A 184 -5.52 3.07 -4.10
CA TYR A 184 -4.48 3.28 -3.11
C TYR A 184 -3.27 3.91 -3.79
N ILE A 185 -2.96 5.15 -3.43
CA ILE A 185 -1.88 5.95 -4.04
C ILE A 185 -1.06 6.56 -2.91
N PRO A 186 -0.13 5.76 -2.33
CA PRO A 186 0.59 6.22 -1.14
C PRO A 186 1.67 7.27 -1.42
N ASP A 187 2.18 7.29 -2.63
CA ASP A 187 3.22 8.27 -3.03
C ASP A 187 2.85 8.94 -4.35
N UNK A 188 2.56 10.20 -4.43
CA UNK A 188 2.17 10.86 -5.51
C UNK A 188 2.67 12.21 -5.48
N SER A 189 3.48 12.83 -6.25
CA SER A 189 3.71 14.28 -6.34
C SER A 189 2.73 14.95 -7.31
N ASP A 190 2.33 14.23 -8.37
CA ASP A 190 1.42 14.73 -9.40
C ASP A 190 0.88 13.55 -10.22
N PHE A 191 -0.15 13.79 -11.01
CA PHE A 191 -0.76 12.78 -11.86
C PHE A 191 -0.40 13.03 -13.34
N TYR A 192 -0.38 11.94 -14.11
CA TYR A 192 -0.46 12.01 -15.56
C TYR A 192 -1.94 12.07 -15.96
N UNK A 193 -2.24 12.54 -16.84
CA UNK A 193 -3.50 12.70 -17.29
C UNK A 193 -4.31 11.48 -17.44
N ASP A 194 -3.71 10.60 -18.14
CA ASP A 194 -4.42 9.34 -18.32
C ASP A 194 -4.72 8.64 -16.98
N SER A 195 -3.80 8.74 -16.04
CA SER A 195 -3.98 8.16 -14.70
C SER A 195 -5.09 8.87 -13.92
N LEU A 196 -5.10 10.18 -13.97
CA LEU A 196 -6.11 10.98 -13.27
C LEU A 196 -7.53 10.62 -13.74
N SER A 197 -7.69 10.40 -15.06
CA SER A 197 -9.01 10.07 -15.63
C SER A 197 -9.63 8.80 -15.06
N LYS A 198 -8.81 7.89 -14.51
CA LYS A 198 -9.26 6.61 -13.93
C LYS A 198 -9.75 6.74 -12.50
N LEU A 199 -9.55 7.90 -11.86
CA LEU A 199 -9.75 8.07 -10.43
C LEU A 199 -11.00 8.87 -10.06
N TYR A 200 -11.80 9.26 -11.04
CA TYR A 200 -13.04 10.01 -10.77
C TYR A 200 -14.12 9.11 -10.17
N ASN A 201 -14.86 9.66 -9.23
CA ASN A 201 -16.07 9.06 -8.66
C ASN A 201 -15.82 7.67 -8.03
N LEU A 202 -14.66 7.49 -7.41
CA LEU A 202 -14.36 6.28 -6.63
C LEU A 202 -15.24 6.22 -5.39
N ASP A 203 -15.49 5.02 -4.88
CA ASP A 203 -16.10 4.88 -3.56
C ASP A 203 -15.09 5.24 -2.47
N ILE A 204 -13.83 4.82 -2.65
CA ILE A 204 -12.77 5.05 -1.66
C ILE A 204 -11.49 5.46 -2.39
N LEU A 205 -10.87 6.56 -1.94
CA LEU A 205 -9.54 6.98 -2.41
C LEU A 205 -8.61 7.10 -1.21
N ILE A 206 -7.57 6.28 -1.15
CA ILE A 206 -6.51 6.39 -0.15
C ILE A 206 -5.31 7.05 -0.84
N ILE A 207 -4.90 8.21 -0.36
CA ILE A 207 -3.99 9.08 -1.13
C ILE A 207 -2.96 9.76 -0.23
N ASP A 208 -1.76 9.96 -0.79
CA ASP A 208 -0.62 10.66 -0.17
C ASP A 208 -1.02 12.06 0.31
N ALA A 209 -0.71 12.39 1.55
CA ALA A 209 -0.80 13.74 2.10
C ALA A 209 0.36 13.88 3.09
N LEU A 210 1.56 14.12 2.55
CA LEU A 210 2.78 13.97 3.34
C LEU A 210 2.86 14.91 4.54
N ARG A 211 2.65 16.21 4.29
CA ARG A 211 2.88 17.26 5.31
C ARG A 211 2.17 18.54 4.90
N ARG A 212 2.24 19.57 5.75
CA ARG A 212 1.58 20.85 5.46
C ARG A 212 2.30 21.65 4.37
N ASN A 213 3.63 21.67 4.41
CA ASN A 213 4.42 22.45 3.45
C ASN A 213 4.68 21.62 2.18
N PRO A 214 4.77 22.25 1.01
CA PRO A 214 5.08 21.56 -0.23
C PRO A 214 6.36 20.72 -0.17
N HIS A 215 6.39 19.67 -0.97
CA HIS A 215 7.51 18.72 -1.07
C HIS A 215 7.72 18.35 -2.54
N PRO A 216 8.96 18.24 -3.01
CA PRO A 216 9.20 17.96 -4.44
C PRO A 216 8.72 16.60 -4.93
N ALA A 217 8.63 15.61 -4.05
CA ALA A 217 8.28 14.23 -4.44
C ALA A 217 6.93 13.75 -3.93
N HIS A 218 6.21 14.55 -3.14
CA HIS A 218 4.95 14.14 -2.52
C HIS A 218 3.91 15.25 -2.57
N SER A 219 2.65 14.86 -2.63
CA SER A 219 1.54 15.79 -2.45
C SER A 219 1.48 16.25 -0.99
N HIS A 220 1.35 17.54 -0.75
CA HIS A 220 1.14 18.08 0.58
C HIS A 220 -0.37 18.22 0.85
N LEU A 221 -0.75 18.44 2.11
CA LEU A 221 -2.15 18.37 2.52
C LEU A 221 -3.09 19.22 1.65
N GLU A 222 -2.75 20.50 1.42
CA GLU A 222 -3.61 21.38 0.61
C GLU A 222 -3.79 20.85 -0.81
N ASN A 223 -2.69 20.42 -1.43
CA ASN A 223 -2.72 19.88 -2.79
C ASN A 223 -3.56 18.60 -2.86
N THR A 224 -3.41 17.72 -1.87
CA THR A 224 -4.22 16.48 -1.80
C THR A 224 -5.69 16.80 -1.65
N LEU A 225 -6.06 17.78 -0.82
CA LEU A 225 -7.46 18.18 -0.68
C LEU A 225 -8.02 18.75 -1.98
N ASN A 226 -7.20 19.45 -2.77
CA ASN A 226 -7.61 19.92 -4.10
C ASN A 226 -7.88 18.75 -5.05
N TRP A 227 -7.01 17.70 -5.06
CA TRP A 227 -7.25 16.49 -5.85
C TRP A 227 -8.55 15.82 -5.42
N ILE A 228 -8.78 15.69 -4.12
CA ILE A 228 -10.01 15.06 -3.59
C ILE A 228 -11.25 15.84 -4.04
N ALA A 229 -11.20 17.17 -3.99
CA ALA A 229 -12.33 18.01 -4.44
C ALA A 229 -12.61 17.84 -5.94
N GLU A 230 -11.57 17.66 -6.74
CA GLU A 230 -11.71 17.44 -8.19
C GLU A 230 -12.22 16.02 -8.49
N LEU A 231 -11.64 15.00 -7.86
CA LEU A 231 -11.93 13.59 -8.16
C LEU A 231 -13.24 13.08 -7.57
N LYS A 232 -13.73 13.73 -6.53
CA LYS A 232 -15.04 13.48 -5.90
C LYS A 232 -15.27 12.03 -5.47
N PRO A 233 -14.31 11.43 -4.72
CA PRO A 233 -14.59 10.11 -4.14
C PRO A 233 -15.69 10.23 -3.10
N LYS A 234 -16.45 9.14 -2.86
CA LYS A 234 -17.41 9.13 -1.75
C LYS A 234 -16.70 9.28 -0.40
N LYS A 235 -15.54 8.66 -0.26
CA LYS A 235 -14.71 8.72 0.95
C LYS A 235 -13.25 8.83 0.56
N ALA A 236 -12.50 9.71 1.20
CA ALA A 236 -11.06 9.84 1.00
C ALA A 236 -10.33 9.62 2.32
N ILE A 237 -9.18 8.97 2.25
CA ILE A 237 -8.36 8.64 3.42
C ILE A 237 -6.93 9.12 3.14
N LEU A 238 -6.39 9.94 4.02
CA LEU A 238 -5.05 10.51 3.87
C LEU A 238 -4.02 9.54 4.46
N THR A 239 -2.95 9.28 3.72
CA THR A 239 -1.89 8.37 4.16
C THR A 239 -0.50 9.00 3.95
N ASN A 240 0.56 8.29 4.32
CA ASN A 240 1.96 8.71 4.17
C ASN A 240 2.27 9.99 4.98
N MET A 241 1.68 10.10 6.16
CA MET A 241 1.63 11.36 6.91
C MET A 241 2.86 11.54 7.82
N HIS A 242 3.38 12.75 7.79
CA HIS A 242 4.50 13.25 8.59
C HIS A 242 4.03 13.62 10.01
N ASN A 243 4.99 13.95 10.89
CA ASN A 243 4.69 14.29 12.27
C ASN A 243 4.16 15.73 12.49
N ASP A 244 3.88 16.47 11.41
CA ASP A 244 3.18 17.76 11.51
C ASP A 244 1.66 17.62 11.30
N LEU A 245 1.18 16.42 11.02
CA LEU A 245 -0.24 16.15 10.74
C LEU A 245 -0.86 15.35 11.90
N ASP A 246 -1.18 16.04 12.98
CA ASP A 246 -1.89 15.45 14.12
C ASP A 246 -3.27 14.94 13.70
N TYR A 247 -3.63 13.72 14.11
CA TYR A 247 -4.85 13.03 13.67
C TYR A 247 -6.11 13.87 13.92
N GLU A 248 -6.34 14.29 15.15
CA GLU A 248 -7.57 15.03 15.48
C GLU A 248 -7.61 16.40 14.83
N THR A 249 -6.47 17.09 14.76
CA THR A 249 -6.38 18.39 14.11
C THR A 249 -6.74 18.27 12.61
N VAL A 250 -6.15 17.31 11.91
CA VAL A 250 -6.41 17.10 10.48
C VAL A 250 -7.87 16.68 10.26
N LYS A 251 -8.39 15.78 11.10
CA LYS A 251 -9.77 15.33 11.01
C LYS A 251 -10.75 16.50 11.14
N ASN A 252 -10.47 17.43 12.05
CA ASN A 252 -11.35 18.57 12.31
C ASN A 252 -11.28 19.63 11.21
N GLU A 253 -10.16 19.75 10.50
CA GLU A 253 -9.97 20.80 9.49
C GLU A 253 -10.28 20.34 8.05
N THR A 254 -10.62 19.06 7.84
CA THR A 254 -10.91 18.52 6.51
C THR A 254 -12.40 18.30 6.32
N PRO A 255 -12.88 18.18 5.07
CA PRO A 255 -14.29 17.88 4.80
C PRO A 255 -14.78 16.58 5.44
N ALA A 256 -16.09 16.47 5.64
CA ALA A 256 -16.69 15.34 6.36
C ALA A 256 -16.39 13.97 5.75
N ASN A 257 -16.18 13.92 4.43
CA ASN A 257 -15.86 12.66 3.72
C ASN A 257 -14.36 12.38 3.66
N VAL A 258 -13.52 13.19 4.30
CA VAL A 258 -12.07 13.03 4.32
C VAL A 258 -11.62 12.71 5.75
N ASN A 259 -10.84 11.66 5.91
CA ASN A 259 -10.30 11.26 7.21
C ASN A 259 -8.81 10.95 7.11
N PRO A 260 -8.00 11.34 8.10
CA PRO A 260 -6.64 10.79 8.15
C PRO A 260 -6.70 9.29 8.46
N ALA A 261 -5.74 8.55 7.94
CA ALA A 261 -5.60 7.13 8.26
C ALA A 261 -5.02 6.96 9.66
N TYR A 262 -5.14 5.75 10.19
CA TYR A 262 -4.38 5.30 11.35
C TYR A 262 -4.02 3.83 11.15
N ASP A 263 -2.94 3.40 11.76
CA ASP A 263 -2.46 2.02 11.63
C ASP A 263 -3.52 1.06 12.18
N GLY A 264 -3.88 0.06 11.40
CA GLY A 264 -4.92 -0.90 11.74
C GLY A 264 -6.33 -0.52 11.25
N MET A 265 -6.49 0.62 10.59
CA MET A 265 -7.79 1.03 10.02
C MET A 265 -8.26 -0.03 9.01
N VAL A 266 -9.48 -0.54 9.20
CA VAL A 266 -10.10 -1.51 8.29
C VAL A 266 -11.17 -0.80 7.47
N ILE A 267 -11.10 -0.95 6.15
CA ILE A 267 -12.03 -0.35 5.21
C ILE A 267 -12.76 -1.49 4.51
N ASN A 268 -14.04 -1.64 4.78
CA ASN A 268 -14.86 -2.66 4.13
C ASN A 268 -15.46 -2.10 2.85
N PHE A 269 -15.23 -2.82 1.76
CA PHE A 269 -15.75 -2.45 0.44
C PHE A 269 -16.95 -3.34 0.15
N GLN A 270 -18.13 -2.71 0.01
CA GLN A 270 -19.37 -3.42 -0.34
C GLN A 270 -19.69 -3.16 -1.80
N ASN A 271 -19.89 -4.24 -2.57
CA ASN A 271 -20.37 -4.16 -3.95
C ASN A 271 -21.88 -3.86 -3.96
#